data_8d95196b3669f75247a4708a98fc02e2
#
_entry.id   8d95196b3669f75247a4708a98fc02e2
#
_cell.length_a   1.000
_cell.length_b   1.000
_cell.length_c   1.000
_cell.angle_alpha   90.00
_cell.angle_beta   90.00
_cell.angle_gamma   90.00
#
_symmetry.space_group_name_H-M   'P 1'
#
loop_
_entity.id
_entity.type
_entity.pdbx_description
1 polymer ?
#
loop_
_entity_poly.entity_id
_entity_poly.type
_entity_poly.pdbx_seq_one_letter_code
_entity_poly.pdbx_strand_id
1 'polypeptide(L)'
;MRAIIEGFPSKWQIDIVKELDVEPVYWCCNDLGLSEYLPEKCLFHSSENIISGIIPNNILEIFGTNGNIDYISDDILRADADQIDAITRIIRIRKDLYGKALAFDEGALRRFVYKQISFWMTVIDKTSPEVVLFEAAPHLVHHYALYYAARKKGIRTVIVNRVGEPIRFFLAERIEELTPDKIVNEPAFVDKVIPIRQKPKYATEGPSATASE
;
A
#
# COMPACT_ATOMS: atom_id res chain seq x y z
N MET A 1 12.64 -13.97 -2.72
CA MET A 1 11.23 -14.01 -2.28
C MET A 1 10.43 -13.01 -3.10
N ARG A 2 9.34 -13.44 -3.77
CA ARG A 2 8.52 -12.57 -4.64
C ARG A 2 7.61 -11.69 -3.80
N ALA A 3 7.58 -10.38 -4.08
CA ALA A 3 6.87 -9.42 -3.25
C ALA A 3 5.93 -8.49 -4.04
N ILE A 4 4.75 -8.23 -3.49
CA ILE A 4 3.97 -7.03 -3.80
C ILE A 4 4.41 -5.95 -2.81
N ILE A 5 4.70 -4.75 -3.31
CA ILE A 5 5.17 -3.62 -2.51
C ILE A 5 4.15 -2.50 -2.59
N GLU A 6 3.69 -2.04 -1.43
CA GLU A 6 2.79 -0.91 -1.30
C GLU A 6 3.50 0.22 -0.56
N GLY A 7 3.60 1.38 -1.21
CA GLY A 7 4.36 2.52 -0.71
C GLY A 7 5.84 2.48 -1.10
N PHE A 8 6.72 2.92 -0.20
CA PHE A 8 8.17 2.99 -0.38
C PHE A 8 8.61 3.87 -1.56
N PRO A 9 8.10 5.12 -1.70
CA PRO A 9 8.38 5.95 -2.85
C PRO A 9 9.73 6.67 -2.81
N SER A 10 10.35 6.79 -1.64
CA SER A 10 11.60 7.55 -1.50
C SER A 10 12.83 6.67 -1.68
N LYS A 11 13.94 7.27 -2.15
CA LYS A 11 15.19 6.55 -2.41
C LYS A 11 15.66 5.68 -1.23
N TRP A 12 15.63 6.21 -0.01
CA TRP A 12 16.06 5.45 1.17
C TRP A 12 15.14 4.25 1.48
N GLN A 13 13.85 4.36 1.16
CA GLN A 13 12.90 3.26 1.30
C GLN A 13 13.13 2.18 0.24
N ILE A 14 13.45 2.60 -0.98
CA ILE A 14 13.84 1.69 -2.07
C ILE A 14 15.12 0.93 -1.69
N ASP A 15 16.08 1.61 -1.07
CA ASP A 15 17.31 0.98 -0.60
C ASP A 15 17.00 -0.09 0.48
N ILE A 16 16.03 0.15 1.38
CA ILE A 16 15.55 -0.87 2.32
C ILE A 16 14.99 -2.08 1.58
N VAL A 17 14.15 -1.87 0.57
CA VAL A 17 13.57 -2.98 -0.21
C VAL A 17 14.66 -3.81 -0.88
N LYS A 18 15.71 -3.17 -1.41
CA LYS A 18 16.87 -3.86 -2.00
C LYS A 18 17.62 -4.71 -0.98
N GLU A 19 17.79 -4.22 0.25
CA GLU A 19 18.47 -4.96 1.32
C GLU A 19 17.65 -6.14 1.85
N LEU A 20 16.34 -6.17 1.61
CA LEU A 20 15.48 -7.28 2.03
C LEU A 20 15.58 -8.52 1.14
N ASP A 21 16.36 -8.49 0.06
CA ASP A 21 16.51 -9.57 -0.92
C ASP A 21 15.15 -10.09 -1.45
N VAL A 22 14.26 -9.14 -1.74
CA VAL A 22 12.96 -9.44 -2.34
C VAL A 22 12.98 -9.11 -3.83
N GLU A 23 12.26 -9.91 -4.62
CA GLU A 23 11.97 -9.67 -6.02
C GLU A 23 10.61 -8.96 -6.14
N PRO A 24 10.57 -7.64 -6.41
CA PRO A 24 9.32 -6.95 -6.62
C PRO A 24 8.63 -7.45 -7.88
N VAL A 25 7.43 -8.01 -7.74
CA VAL A 25 6.60 -8.44 -8.88
C VAL A 25 5.51 -7.43 -9.20
N TYR A 26 5.13 -6.64 -8.20
CA TYR A 26 4.17 -5.55 -8.32
C TYR A 26 4.53 -4.46 -7.32
N TRP A 27 4.50 -3.20 -7.76
CA TRP A 27 4.80 -2.06 -6.90
C TRP A 27 3.76 -0.97 -7.08
N CYS A 28 3.10 -0.57 -6.01
CA CYS A 28 2.18 0.55 -6.02
C CYS A 28 2.61 1.65 -5.05
N CYS A 29 2.82 2.84 -5.58
CA CYS A 29 3.11 4.04 -4.80
C CYS A 29 2.94 5.29 -5.68
N ASN A 30 3.11 6.46 -5.07
CA ASN A 30 3.27 7.69 -5.84
C ASN A 30 4.61 7.67 -6.57
N ASP A 31 4.59 7.97 -7.87
CA ASP A 31 5.82 8.00 -8.68
C ASP A 31 6.66 9.25 -8.31
N LEU A 32 7.62 9.06 -7.43
CA LEU A 32 8.60 10.07 -7.05
C LEU A 32 10.02 9.72 -7.58
N GLY A 33 10.11 9.22 -8.81
CA GLY A 33 11.37 8.81 -9.44
C GLY A 33 11.71 7.33 -9.26
N LEU A 34 10.70 6.51 -8.98
CA LEU A 34 10.85 5.06 -8.82
C LEU A 34 11.24 4.37 -10.13
N SER A 35 10.93 4.96 -11.29
CA SER A 35 11.18 4.38 -12.62
C SER A 35 12.62 3.94 -12.85
N GLU A 36 13.60 4.63 -12.26
CA GLU A 36 15.03 4.26 -12.35
C GLU A 36 15.40 3.01 -11.56
N TYR A 37 14.53 2.56 -10.66
CA TYR A 37 14.79 1.48 -9.72
C TYR A 37 13.89 0.26 -9.89
N LEU A 38 12.86 0.36 -10.72
CA LEU A 38 11.95 -0.75 -10.95
C LEU A 38 12.65 -1.85 -11.74
N PRO A 39 12.61 -3.09 -11.27
CA PRO A 39 12.99 -4.23 -12.10
C PRO A 39 12.15 -4.27 -13.38
N GLU A 40 12.76 -4.65 -14.50
CA GLU A 40 12.11 -4.68 -15.82
C GLU A 40 10.78 -5.45 -15.83
N LYS A 41 10.67 -6.49 -15.02
CA LYS A 41 9.48 -7.32 -14.93
C LYS A 41 8.49 -6.91 -13.83
N CYS A 42 8.82 -5.86 -13.07
CA CYS A 42 7.94 -5.38 -12.03
C CYS A 42 6.81 -4.54 -12.61
N LEU A 43 5.60 -4.85 -12.22
CA LEU A 43 4.43 -4.08 -12.62
C LEU A 43 4.29 -2.87 -11.70
N PHE A 44 4.26 -1.69 -12.30
CA PHE A 44 4.09 -0.44 -11.56
C PHE A 44 2.68 0.12 -11.71
N HIS A 45 2.10 0.53 -10.58
CA HIS A 45 0.78 1.14 -10.55
C HIS A 45 0.79 2.35 -9.61
N SER A 46 0.56 3.56 -10.14
CA SER A 46 0.53 4.74 -9.29
C SER A 46 -0.66 4.71 -8.32
N SER A 47 -0.44 5.16 -7.09
CA SER A 47 -1.51 5.23 -6.07
C SER A 47 -2.68 6.10 -6.51
N GLU A 48 -2.45 7.17 -7.29
CA GLU A 48 -3.49 8.01 -7.86
C GLU A 48 -4.42 7.23 -8.79
N ASN A 49 -3.84 6.41 -9.67
CA ASN A 49 -4.61 5.56 -10.58
C ASN A 49 -5.44 4.53 -9.81
N ILE A 50 -4.85 3.91 -8.77
CA ILE A 50 -5.58 2.94 -7.94
C ILE A 50 -6.75 3.61 -7.21
N ILE A 51 -6.54 4.77 -6.60
CA ILE A 51 -7.58 5.53 -5.90
C ILE A 51 -8.70 5.91 -6.88
N SER A 52 -8.35 6.28 -8.11
CA SER A 52 -9.31 6.63 -9.17
C SER A 52 -9.95 5.42 -9.85
N GLY A 53 -9.50 4.21 -9.53
CA GLY A 53 -9.98 2.98 -10.18
C GLY A 53 -9.50 2.81 -11.61
N ILE A 54 -8.43 3.51 -12.00
CA ILE A 54 -7.79 3.43 -13.32
C ILE A 54 -6.77 2.30 -13.29
N ILE A 55 -6.88 1.35 -14.22
CA ILE A 55 -5.92 0.26 -14.37
C ILE A 55 -5.08 0.53 -15.64
N PRO A 56 -3.75 0.70 -15.51
CA PRO A 56 -2.86 0.90 -16.64
C PRO A 56 -2.88 -0.28 -17.63
N ASN A 57 -2.64 0.00 -18.90
CA ASN A 57 -2.71 -1.01 -19.97
C ASN A 57 -1.74 -2.19 -19.73
N ASN A 58 -0.53 -1.94 -19.26
CA ASN A 58 0.45 -2.99 -18.94
C ASN A 58 -0.03 -3.93 -17.83
N ILE A 59 -0.92 -3.46 -16.96
CA ILE A 59 -1.56 -4.27 -15.93
C ILE A 59 -2.78 -5.00 -16.52
N LEU A 60 -3.57 -4.35 -17.39
CA LEU A 60 -4.69 -4.98 -18.07
C LEU A 60 -4.25 -6.18 -18.92
N GLU A 61 -3.07 -6.13 -19.54
CA GLU A 61 -2.51 -7.24 -20.31
C GLU A 61 -2.35 -8.52 -19.48
N ILE A 62 -2.11 -8.40 -18.17
CA ILE A 62 -2.00 -9.56 -17.27
C ILE A 62 -3.36 -10.22 -17.05
N PHE A 63 -4.43 -9.41 -17.06
CA PHE A 63 -5.79 -9.92 -16.89
C PHE A 63 -6.37 -10.59 -18.14
N GLY A 64 -5.64 -10.51 -19.28
CA GLY A 64 -6.09 -11.01 -20.57
C GLY A 64 -6.89 -9.97 -21.36
N THR A 65 -7.14 -10.28 -22.64
CA THR A 65 -7.63 -9.34 -23.67
C THR A 65 -8.94 -8.61 -23.38
N ASN A 66 -9.69 -9.01 -22.36
CA ASN A 66 -11.00 -8.43 -22.06
C ASN A 66 -11.03 -7.53 -20.83
N GLY A 67 -9.91 -7.36 -20.10
CA GLY A 67 -9.87 -6.50 -18.92
C GLY A 67 -10.89 -6.86 -17.82
N ASN A 68 -11.56 -8.01 -17.96
CA ASN A 68 -12.52 -8.47 -16.97
C ASN A 68 -11.77 -8.91 -15.72
N ILE A 69 -11.92 -8.15 -14.68
CA ILE A 69 -11.58 -8.56 -13.34
C ILE A 69 -12.63 -9.61 -12.95
N ASP A 70 -12.17 -10.84 -12.71
CA ASP A 70 -13.07 -11.88 -12.21
C ASP A 70 -13.64 -11.41 -10.87
N TYR A 71 -14.95 -11.21 -10.83
CA TYR A 71 -15.60 -10.83 -9.59
C TYR A 71 -15.48 -11.98 -8.60
N ILE A 72 -15.09 -11.64 -7.37
CA ILE A 72 -15.11 -12.58 -6.26
C ILE A 72 -16.54 -13.11 -6.12
N SER A 73 -16.68 -14.41 -5.87
CA SER A 73 -18.01 -14.99 -5.67
C SER A 73 -18.75 -14.28 -4.53
N ASP A 74 -20.04 -14.08 -4.71
CA ASP A 74 -20.91 -13.47 -3.69
C ASP A 74 -20.82 -14.17 -2.32
N ASP A 75 -20.50 -15.45 -2.30
CA ASP A 75 -20.36 -16.23 -1.06
C ASP A 75 -19.17 -15.79 -0.22
N ILE A 76 -18.02 -15.47 -0.84
CA ILE A 76 -16.85 -14.94 -0.14
C ILE A 76 -17.18 -13.54 0.41
N LEU A 77 -17.87 -12.72 -0.39
CA LEU A 77 -18.22 -11.36 -0.02
C LEU A 77 -19.24 -11.30 1.14
N ARG A 78 -20.19 -12.24 1.17
CA ARG A 78 -21.17 -12.34 2.27
C ARG A 78 -20.53 -12.83 3.57
N ALA A 79 -19.61 -13.79 3.49
CA ALA A 79 -18.92 -14.32 4.65
C ALA A 79 -18.05 -13.27 5.37
N ASP A 80 -17.66 -12.19 4.69
CA ASP A 80 -16.80 -11.15 5.21
C ASP A 80 -17.45 -9.76 5.23
N ALA A 81 -18.76 -9.70 5.38
CA ALA A 81 -19.52 -8.45 5.37
C ALA A 81 -18.96 -7.39 6.32
N ASP A 82 -18.52 -7.77 7.51
CA ASP A 82 -17.94 -6.84 8.50
C ASP A 82 -16.65 -6.19 8.01
N GLN A 83 -15.80 -6.95 7.29
CA GLN A 83 -14.56 -6.43 6.71
C GLN A 83 -14.86 -5.46 5.57
N ILE A 84 -15.83 -5.81 4.73
CA ILE A 84 -16.27 -4.93 3.65
C ILE A 84 -16.87 -3.66 4.19
N ASP A 85 -17.68 -3.74 5.23
CA ASP A 85 -18.24 -2.57 5.92
C ASP A 85 -17.16 -1.70 6.56
N ALA A 86 -16.10 -2.31 7.12
CA ALA A 86 -14.94 -1.57 7.61
C ALA A 86 -14.23 -0.80 6.49
N ILE A 87 -14.02 -1.42 5.33
CA ILE A 87 -13.40 -0.77 4.17
C ILE A 87 -14.32 0.35 3.62
N THR A 88 -15.62 0.13 3.56
CA THR A 88 -16.57 1.16 3.09
C THR A 88 -16.58 2.40 3.98
N ARG A 89 -16.41 2.24 5.29
CA ARG A 89 -16.30 3.38 6.23
C ARG A 89 -15.13 4.30 5.90
N ILE A 90 -14.02 3.76 5.38
CA ILE A 90 -12.86 4.56 4.99
C ILE A 90 -13.24 5.55 3.88
N ILE A 91 -14.02 5.13 2.88
CA ILE A 91 -14.47 6.03 1.81
C ILE A 91 -15.31 7.18 2.38
N ARG A 92 -16.18 6.88 3.33
CA ARG A 92 -17.03 7.91 3.98
C ARG A 92 -16.22 8.90 4.81
N ILE A 93 -15.15 8.44 5.45
CA ILE A 93 -14.24 9.30 6.21
C ILE A 93 -13.36 10.11 5.26
N ARG A 94 -12.83 9.47 4.21
CA ARG A 94 -11.91 10.07 3.24
C ARG A 94 -12.60 10.50 1.94
N LYS A 95 -13.79 11.10 2.07
CA LYS A 95 -14.55 11.66 0.93
C LYS A 95 -13.80 12.75 0.15
N ASP A 96 -12.77 13.33 0.76
CA ASP A 96 -11.81 14.23 0.13
C ASP A 96 -11.04 13.53 -1.01
N LEU A 97 -10.71 12.26 -0.86
CA LEU A 97 -9.98 11.47 -1.85
C LEU A 97 -10.89 10.74 -2.85
N TYR A 98 -12.01 10.19 -2.37
CA TYR A 98 -12.88 9.32 -3.19
C TYR A 98 -14.07 10.04 -3.82
N GLY A 99 -14.28 11.31 -3.46
CA GLY A 99 -15.38 12.13 -3.95
C GLY A 99 -16.69 11.93 -3.18
N LYS A 100 -17.44 13.03 -3.03
CA LYS A 100 -18.69 13.05 -2.27
C LYS A 100 -19.77 12.14 -2.90
N ALA A 101 -19.87 12.11 -4.23
CA ALA A 101 -20.86 11.30 -4.92
C ALA A 101 -20.72 9.81 -4.56
N LEU A 102 -19.50 9.28 -4.59
CA LEU A 102 -19.23 7.88 -4.20
C LEU A 102 -19.53 7.63 -2.72
N ALA A 103 -19.16 8.57 -1.84
CA ALA A 103 -19.31 8.41 -0.39
C ALA A 103 -20.78 8.34 0.07
N PHE A 104 -21.72 8.86 -0.72
CA PHE A 104 -23.15 8.90 -0.39
C PHE A 104 -24.01 7.92 -1.20
N ASP A 105 -23.46 7.27 -2.23
CA ASP A 105 -24.14 6.21 -2.97
C ASP A 105 -23.68 4.83 -2.46
N GLU A 106 -24.49 4.21 -1.63
CA GLU A 106 -24.19 2.90 -1.02
C GLU A 106 -23.91 1.82 -2.08
N GLY A 107 -24.67 1.79 -3.16
CA GLY A 107 -24.50 0.81 -4.22
C GLY A 107 -23.20 1.02 -5.00
N ALA A 108 -22.85 2.26 -5.32
CA ALA A 108 -21.60 2.59 -5.99
C ALA A 108 -20.40 2.32 -5.09
N LEU A 109 -20.52 2.65 -3.81
CA LEU A 109 -19.49 2.45 -2.78
C LEU A 109 -19.15 0.96 -2.62
N ARG A 110 -20.16 0.12 -2.46
CA ARG A 110 -19.94 -1.34 -2.36
C ARG A 110 -19.35 -1.91 -3.65
N ARG A 111 -19.84 -1.52 -4.81
CA ARG A 111 -19.26 -1.93 -6.11
C ARG A 111 -17.79 -1.52 -6.23
N PHE A 112 -17.43 -0.32 -5.77
CA PHE A 112 -16.04 0.14 -5.78
C PHE A 112 -15.14 -0.72 -4.89
N VAL A 113 -15.56 -1.01 -3.66
CA VAL A 113 -14.81 -1.88 -2.74
C VAL A 113 -14.65 -3.28 -3.32
N TYR A 114 -15.72 -3.85 -3.87
CA TYR A 114 -15.66 -5.17 -4.50
C TYR A 114 -14.70 -5.21 -5.69
N LYS A 115 -14.69 -4.17 -6.52
CA LYS A 115 -13.72 -4.04 -7.61
C LYS A 115 -12.28 -4.00 -7.10
N GLN A 116 -12.02 -3.25 -6.05
CA GLN A 116 -10.70 -3.17 -5.44
C GLN A 116 -10.22 -4.52 -4.88
N ILE A 117 -11.10 -5.24 -4.20
CA ILE A 117 -10.77 -6.58 -3.66
C ILE A 117 -10.54 -7.57 -4.80
N SER A 118 -11.43 -7.61 -5.80
CA SER A 118 -11.31 -8.48 -6.98
C SER A 118 -10.02 -8.21 -7.76
N PHE A 119 -9.69 -6.94 -7.92
CA PHE A 119 -8.43 -6.52 -8.54
C PHE A 119 -7.23 -7.13 -7.81
N TRP A 120 -7.13 -6.94 -6.50
CA TRP A 120 -6.00 -7.46 -5.75
C TRP A 120 -5.94 -8.98 -5.68
N MET A 121 -7.10 -9.66 -5.59
CA MET A 121 -7.16 -11.12 -5.71
C MET A 121 -6.56 -11.59 -7.04
N THR A 122 -6.95 -10.94 -8.14
CA THR A 122 -6.44 -11.27 -9.48
C THR A 122 -4.95 -10.98 -9.61
N VAL A 123 -4.48 -9.85 -9.10
CA VAL A 123 -3.03 -9.53 -9.07
C VAL A 123 -2.25 -10.61 -8.33
N ILE A 124 -2.72 -11.01 -7.15
CA ILE A 124 -2.08 -12.07 -6.34
C ILE A 124 -2.04 -13.38 -7.10
N ASP A 125 -3.15 -13.80 -7.71
CA ASP A 125 -3.22 -15.06 -8.46
C ASP A 125 -2.28 -15.05 -9.69
N LYS A 126 -2.17 -13.93 -10.38
CA LYS A 126 -1.32 -13.80 -11.58
C LYS A 126 0.16 -13.62 -11.25
N THR A 127 0.47 -12.91 -10.19
CA THR A 127 1.87 -12.62 -9.82
C THR A 127 2.45 -13.61 -8.82
N SER A 128 1.62 -14.40 -8.14
CA SER A 128 2.02 -15.42 -7.15
C SER A 128 3.07 -14.89 -6.16
N PRO A 129 2.79 -13.82 -5.39
CA PRO A 129 3.72 -13.28 -4.42
C PRO A 129 3.78 -14.19 -3.19
N GLU A 130 4.91 -14.17 -2.50
CA GLU A 130 5.11 -14.86 -1.22
C GLU A 130 4.86 -13.91 -0.03
N VAL A 131 5.00 -12.60 -0.29
CA VAL A 131 4.82 -11.56 0.73
C VAL A 131 4.23 -10.28 0.13
N VAL A 132 3.47 -9.55 0.97
CA VAL A 132 3.06 -8.17 0.71
C VAL A 132 3.73 -7.27 1.74
N LEU A 133 4.49 -6.29 1.26
CA LEU A 133 5.15 -5.28 2.09
C LEU A 133 4.34 -3.99 2.06
N PHE A 134 3.98 -3.47 3.23
CA PHE A 134 3.32 -2.18 3.40
C PHE A 134 4.27 -1.18 4.05
N GLU A 135 4.39 0.01 3.48
CA GLU A 135 5.18 1.13 4.05
C GLU A 135 4.62 1.63 5.39
N ALA A 136 3.31 1.50 5.56
CA ALA A 136 2.59 1.95 6.73
C ALA A 136 1.38 1.07 7.00
N ALA A 137 0.75 1.26 8.15
CA ALA A 137 -0.55 0.64 8.42
C ALA A 137 -1.55 0.93 7.31
N PRO A 138 -2.25 -0.07 6.78
CA PRO A 138 -3.32 0.15 5.82
C PRO A 138 -4.31 1.21 6.30
N HIS A 139 -4.51 2.28 5.54
CA HIS A 139 -5.37 3.41 5.90
C HIS A 139 -6.18 3.98 4.72
N LEU A 140 -5.97 3.44 3.51
CA LEU A 140 -6.75 3.73 2.31
C LEU A 140 -7.48 2.48 1.84
N VAL A 141 -8.49 2.64 0.99
CA VAL A 141 -9.31 1.52 0.52
C VAL A 141 -8.47 0.46 -0.18
N HIS A 142 -7.58 0.87 -1.09
CA HIS A 142 -6.74 -0.08 -1.81
C HIS A 142 -5.72 -0.79 -0.90
N HIS A 143 -5.21 -0.12 0.16
CA HIS A 143 -4.36 -0.77 1.17
C HIS A 143 -5.12 -1.88 1.90
N TYR A 144 -6.33 -1.57 2.39
CA TYR A 144 -7.15 -2.56 3.08
C TYR A 144 -7.61 -3.67 2.14
N ALA A 145 -7.96 -3.35 0.88
CA ALA A 145 -8.35 -4.35 -0.11
C ALA A 145 -7.18 -5.30 -0.42
N LEU A 146 -5.96 -4.78 -0.58
CA LEU A 146 -4.75 -5.58 -0.75
C LEU A 146 -4.45 -6.43 0.50
N TYR A 147 -4.52 -5.83 1.69
CA TYR A 147 -4.31 -6.55 2.95
C TYR A 147 -5.33 -7.70 3.11
N TYR A 148 -6.62 -7.41 2.88
CA TYR A 148 -7.68 -8.41 2.91
C TYR A 148 -7.42 -9.54 1.89
N ALA A 149 -7.11 -9.19 0.64
CA ALA A 149 -6.83 -10.16 -0.41
C ALA A 149 -5.64 -11.06 -0.06
N ALA A 150 -4.54 -10.49 0.43
CA ALA A 150 -3.37 -11.24 0.88
C ALA A 150 -3.72 -12.22 2.01
N ARG A 151 -4.44 -11.74 3.03
CA ARG A 151 -4.88 -12.59 4.15
C ARG A 151 -5.77 -13.76 3.69
N LYS A 152 -6.71 -13.50 2.78
CA LYS A 152 -7.59 -14.53 2.21
C LYS A 152 -6.85 -15.59 1.41
N LYS A 153 -5.80 -15.18 0.71
CA LYS A 153 -4.94 -16.07 -0.07
C LYS A 153 -3.82 -16.73 0.74
N GLY A 154 -3.75 -16.46 2.05
CA GLY A 154 -2.70 -17.01 2.91
C GLY A 154 -1.30 -16.43 2.63
N ILE A 155 -1.24 -15.28 1.96
CA ILE A 155 0.02 -14.58 1.68
C ILE A 155 0.46 -13.84 2.94
N ARG A 156 1.75 -13.95 3.27
CA ARG A 156 2.34 -13.21 4.39
C ARG A 156 2.26 -11.72 4.15
N THR A 157 1.90 -10.96 5.19
CA THR A 157 1.93 -9.50 5.16
C THR A 157 3.00 -8.98 6.11
N VAL A 158 3.71 -7.92 5.74
CA VAL A 158 4.67 -7.22 6.60
C VAL A 158 4.39 -5.73 6.50
N ILE A 159 4.09 -5.13 7.64
CA ILE A 159 3.79 -3.71 7.77
C ILE A 159 4.98 -3.04 8.42
N VAL A 160 5.64 -2.13 7.69
CA VAL A 160 6.76 -1.33 8.18
C VAL A 160 6.22 -0.02 8.70
N ASN A 161 5.92 0.06 9.97
CA ASN A 161 5.31 1.25 10.55
C ASN A 161 6.35 2.18 11.17
N ARG A 162 6.21 3.47 10.87
CA ARG A 162 7.10 4.51 11.39
C ARG A 162 6.51 5.12 12.66
N VAL A 163 7.33 5.24 13.72
CA VAL A 163 6.89 5.81 15.01
C VAL A 163 7.90 6.83 15.52
N GLY A 164 7.39 7.97 15.96
CA GLY A 164 8.06 8.94 16.82
C GLY A 164 9.29 9.64 16.25
N GLU A 165 9.92 10.41 17.10
CA GLU A 165 11.22 11.07 16.93
C GLU A 165 12.14 10.60 18.08
N PRO A 166 13.35 10.12 17.81
CA PRO A 166 13.93 9.83 16.49
C PRO A 166 13.13 8.75 15.74
N ILE A 167 13.20 8.77 14.40
CA ILE A 167 12.45 7.84 13.56
C ILE A 167 12.82 6.40 13.93
N ARG A 168 11.81 5.67 14.38
CA ARG A 168 11.90 4.24 14.65
C ARG A 168 10.95 3.51 13.73
N PHE A 169 11.31 2.30 13.36
CA PHE A 169 10.44 1.41 12.59
C PHE A 169 10.14 0.19 13.44
N PHE A 170 8.92 -0.28 13.36
CA PHE A 170 8.58 -1.61 13.84
C PHE A 170 7.86 -2.38 12.74
N LEU A 171 8.00 -3.68 12.80
CA LEU A 171 7.40 -4.60 11.84
C LEU A 171 6.22 -5.29 12.50
N ALA A 172 5.11 -5.37 11.79
CA ALA A 172 3.95 -6.13 12.19
C ALA A 172 3.50 -7.01 11.02
N GLU A 173 2.97 -8.17 11.30
CA GLU A 173 2.35 -9.03 10.28
C GLU A 173 0.84 -8.82 10.20
N ARG A 174 0.26 -8.21 11.21
CA ARG A 174 -1.17 -7.96 11.32
C ARG A 174 -1.46 -6.55 11.78
N ILE A 175 -2.57 -5.99 11.30
CA ILE A 175 -3.03 -4.65 11.72
C ILE A 175 -3.33 -4.64 13.22
N GLU A 176 -3.84 -5.74 13.77
CA GLU A 176 -4.17 -5.87 15.19
C GLU A 176 -2.94 -5.80 16.11
N GLU A 177 -1.74 -5.99 15.57
CA GLU A 177 -0.47 -5.85 16.30
C GLU A 177 -0.03 -4.38 16.43
N LEU A 178 -0.66 -3.48 15.69
CA LEU A 178 -0.38 -2.05 15.69
C LEU A 178 -1.10 -1.28 16.82
N THR A 179 -1.52 -1.97 17.87
CA THR A 179 -2.18 -1.33 19.02
C THR A 179 -1.15 -0.63 19.91
N PRO A 180 -1.48 0.53 20.51
CA PRO A 180 -0.57 1.26 21.41
C PRO A 180 0.00 0.39 22.53
N ASP A 181 -0.79 -0.51 23.09
CA ASP A 181 -0.40 -1.37 24.20
C ASP A 181 0.69 -2.39 23.84
N LYS A 182 0.69 -2.86 22.60
CA LYS A 182 1.74 -3.75 22.09
C LYS A 182 3.01 -3.00 21.70
N ILE A 183 2.88 -1.78 21.18
CA ILE A 183 4.00 -0.94 20.78
C ILE A 183 4.87 -0.54 21.98
N VAL A 184 4.27 -0.35 23.15
CA VAL A 184 4.96 0.12 24.36
C VAL A 184 5.65 -1.00 25.13
N ASN A 185 5.20 -2.24 25.03
CA ASN A 185 5.56 -3.32 25.96
C ASN A 185 6.53 -4.38 25.40
N GLU A 186 6.98 -4.28 24.14
CA GLU A 186 7.98 -5.23 23.63
C GLU A 186 9.39 -4.63 23.62
N PRO A 187 10.27 -5.05 24.55
CA PRO A 187 11.66 -4.58 24.58
C PRO A 187 12.52 -5.09 23.40
N ALA A 188 12.01 -6.04 22.63
CA ALA A 188 12.76 -6.69 21.54
C ALA A 188 13.03 -5.80 20.30
N PHE A 189 12.52 -4.57 20.29
CA PHE A 189 12.65 -3.65 19.15
C PHE A 189 13.96 -2.83 19.12
N VAL A 190 14.76 -2.87 20.17
CA VAL A 190 15.84 -1.89 20.35
C VAL A 190 17.11 -2.25 19.59
N ASP A 191 17.37 -3.50 19.24
CA ASP A 191 18.70 -3.96 18.80
C ASP A 191 18.89 -4.18 17.29
N LYS A 192 17.86 -3.98 16.46
CA LYS A 192 18.03 -3.94 15.01
C LYS A 192 17.90 -2.51 14.47
N VAL A 193 18.74 -1.62 14.95
CA VAL A 193 18.94 -0.33 14.31
C VAL A 193 19.72 -0.57 13.03
N ILE A 194 19.02 -0.55 11.89
CA ILE A 194 19.70 -0.38 10.60
C ILE A 194 20.34 1.01 10.66
N PRO A 195 21.67 1.14 10.60
CA PRO A 195 22.30 2.45 10.65
C PRO A 195 21.90 3.22 9.39
N ILE A 196 20.89 4.07 9.50
CA ILE A 196 20.54 5.00 8.45
C ILE A 196 21.73 5.97 8.34
N ARG A 197 22.52 5.81 7.29
CA ARG A 197 23.56 6.79 6.96
C ARG A 197 22.91 8.16 6.94
N GLN A 198 23.58 9.08 7.66
CA GLN A 198 23.16 10.44 7.99
C GLN A 198 22.33 11.13 6.89
N LYS A 199 21.20 11.74 7.31
CA LYS A 199 20.38 12.63 6.49
C LYS A 199 21.25 13.49 5.57
N PRO A 200 20.96 13.58 4.27
CA PRO A 200 21.43 14.71 3.50
C PRO A 200 20.87 15.98 4.17
N LYS A 201 21.74 16.90 4.57
CA LYS A 201 21.33 18.22 5.02
C LYS A 201 20.53 18.84 3.88
N TYR A 202 19.23 18.89 4.01
CA TYR A 202 18.43 19.80 3.20
C TYR A 202 18.85 21.19 3.65
N ALA A 203 19.64 21.86 2.81
CA ALA A 203 19.93 23.27 2.96
C ALA A 203 18.57 23.98 2.84
N THR A 204 18.09 24.50 3.94
CA THR A 204 17.04 25.51 3.95
C THR A 204 17.68 26.82 3.49
N GLU A 205 17.90 26.96 2.18
CA GLU A 205 18.06 28.29 1.59
C GLU A 205 16.65 28.84 1.39
N GLY A 206 16.15 29.50 2.43
CA GLY A 206 15.02 30.41 2.27
C GLY A 206 15.43 31.57 1.37
N PRO A 207 14.51 32.11 0.55
CA PRO A 207 14.80 33.26 -0.27
C PRO A 207 15.16 34.43 0.63
N SER A 208 16.36 34.98 0.45
CA SER A 208 16.79 36.23 1.07
C SER A 208 15.87 37.33 0.57
N ALA A 209 15.07 37.90 1.47
CA ALA A 209 14.36 39.13 1.21
C ALA A 209 15.40 40.26 1.03
N THR A 210 15.68 40.63 -0.21
CA THR A 210 16.36 41.87 -0.52
C THR A 210 15.36 43.01 -0.25
N ALA A 211 15.57 43.69 0.85
CA ALA A 211 15.00 45.02 1.06
C ALA A 211 15.58 45.95 -0.01
N SER A 212 14.75 46.55 -0.83
CA SER A 212 15.05 47.71 -1.64
C SER A 212 14.55 48.96 -0.94
N GLU A 213 15.47 49.86 -0.71
CA GLU A 213 15.22 51.27 -0.37
C GLU A 213 14.36 52.00 -1.42
#